data_a4c93dbad464576e790c09fca0367223
#
_entry.id   a4c93dbad464576e790c09fca0367223
#
_cell.length_a   1.000
_cell.length_b   1.000
_cell.length_c   1.000
_cell.angle_alpha   90.00
_cell.angle_beta   90.00
_cell.angle_gamma   90.00
#
_symmetry.space_group_name_H-M   'P 1'
#
loop_
_entity.id
_entity.type
_entity.pdbx_description
1 polymer ?
#
loop_
_entity_poly.entity_id
_entity_poly.type
_entity_poly.pdbx_seq_one_letter_code
_entity_poly.pdbx_strand_id
1 'polypeptide(L)'
;MSQPVLTRAWLARLVQPDIAPLWAARPRLVQKLQRPYVCCAWNSPMRLAALIKHYDFLCTVFDPEVRKAIYGEGVDLVRMTHAETGDKWELRLFYHDRFEREGEMTLALRDIETGVMLAGMTFCLAQNGDDRIAIIGGMQAGGDPRTRDLIHDATKALFGMRPKALLVWCLQQLAELWKLTQIQAVGDDQHVWRHWMKQVEIAASYNEFWRESDGRTLPGGGSWELPLRFSSRPRGELKPSRRKTYERRYAMLDSLRPKLIARFEALAPGHQAKVALASAPEDFVCPARNPAEQPPRESPAAAPSSSPFCCQNHAEAAAPR
;
A
#
# COMPACT_ATOMS: atom_id res chain seq x y z
N MET A 1 -10.54 -20.80 -16.08
CA MET A 1 -10.00 -20.30 -17.38
C MET A 1 -8.53 -20.71 -17.50
N SER A 2 -8.07 -21.06 -18.70
CA SER A 2 -6.66 -21.38 -18.95
C SER A 2 -5.77 -20.13 -18.93
N GLN A 3 -4.49 -20.26 -18.62
CA GLN A 3 -3.53 -19.15 -18.59
C GLN A 3 -3.48 -18.31 -19.90
N PRO A 4 -3.49 -18.92 -21.11
CA PRO A 4 -3.52 -18.17 -22.37
C PRO A 4 -4.74 -17.25 -22.51
N VAL A 5 -5.93 -17.72 -22.08
CA VAL A 5 -7.16 -16.94 -22.13
C VAL A 5 -7.08 -15.72 -21.20
N LEU A 6 -6.59 -15.92 -19.97
CA LEU A 6 -6.41 -14.84 -19.00
C LEU A 6 -5.37 -13.82 -19.49
N THR A 7 -4.26 -14.30 -20.07
CA THR A 7 -3.22 -13.42 -20.63
C THR A 7 -3.78 -12.60 -21.79
N ARG A 8 -4.55 -13.22 -22.68
CA ARG A 8 -5.21 -12.50 -23.78
C ARG A 8 -6.18 -11.42 -23.26
N ALA A 9 -6.97 -11.73 -22.25
CA ALA A 9 -7.87 -10.75 -21.63
C ALA A 9 -7.11 -9.57 -21.02
N TRP A 10 -6.00 -9.84 -20.33
CA TRP A 10 -5.15 -8.79 -19.76
C TRP A 10 -4.51 -7.92 -20.85
N LEU A 11 -3.95 -8.51 -21.88
CA LEU A 11 -3.38 -7.77 -23.02
C LEU A 11 -4.46 -6.93 -23.73
N ALA A 12 -5.65 -7.49 -23.93
CA ALA A 12 -6.77 -6.73 -24.52
C ALA A 12 -7.15 -5.50 -23.68
N ARG A 13 -7.05 -5.57 -22.34
CA ARG A 13 -7.29 -4.40 -21.46
C ARG A 13 -6.14 -3.38 -21.56
N LEU A 14 -4.90 -3.83 -21.59
CA LEU A 14 -3.73 -2.95 -21.67
C LEU A 14 -3.67 -2.11 -22.96
N VAL A 15 -4.16 -2.63 -24.07
CA VAL A 15 -4.16 -1.91 -25.38
C VAL A 15 -5.33 -0.93 -25.53
N GLN A 16 -6.29 -0.91 -24.58
CA GLN A 16 -7.38 0.07 -24.67
C GLN A 16 -6.85 1.51 -24.56
N PRO A 17 -7.42 2.48 -25.28
CA PRO A 17 -6.92 3.85 -25.35
C PRO A 17 -6.77 4.55 -23.99
N ASP A 18 -7.58 4.17 -23.02
CA ASP A 18 -7.58 4.71 -21.66
C ASP A 18 -6.44 4.17 -20.77
N ILE A 19 -5.85 3.01 -21.13
CA ILE A 19 -4.78 2.33 -20.40
C ILE A 19 -3.46 2.25 -21.17
N ALA A 20 -3.49 2.22 -22.49
CA ALA A 20 -2.31 2.11 -23.32
C ALA A 20 -1.21 3.15 -22.99
N PRO A 21 -1.51 4.42 -22.67
CA PRO A 21 -0.50 5.38 -22.25
C PRO A 21 0.19 5.01 -20.93
N LEU A 22 -0.55 4.38 -19.99
CA LEU A 22 -0.01 3.92 -18.71
C LEU A 22 0.90 2.71 -18.93
N TRP A 23 0.50 1.79 -19.80
CA TRP A 23 1.33 0.65 -20.19
C TRP A 23 2.60 1.11 -20.90
N ALA A 24 2.52 2.07 -21.80
CA ALA A 24 3.71 2.63 -22.44
C ALA A 24 4.69 3.24 -21.44
N ALA A 25 4.18 3.95 -20.42
CA ALA A 25 4.99 4.50 -19.33
C ALA A 25 5.56 3.41 -18.38
N ARG A 26 4.86 2.30 -18.23
CA ARG A 26 5.21 1.18 -17.30
C ARG A 26 5.10 -0.17 -18.02
N PRO A 27 6.04 -0.55 -18.88
CA PRO A 27 5.96 -1.78 -19.69
C PRO A 27 5.84 -3.07 -18.88
N ARG A 28 6.32 -3.07 -17.63
CA ARG A 28 6.25 -4.22 -16.72
C ARG A 28 4.82 -4.56 -16.27
N LEU A 29 3.83 -3.70 -16.51
CA LEU A 29 2.42 -4.00 -16.23
C LEU A 29 1.96 -5.31 -16.89
N VAL A 30 2.48 -5.62 -18.08
CA VAL A 30 2.17 -6.89 -18.77
C VAL A 30 2.47 -8.13 -17.92
N GLN A 31 3.47 -8.07 -17.04
CA GLN A 31 3.95 -9.21 -16.24
C GLN A 31 3.14 -9.44 -14.95
N LYS A 32 2.25 -8.51 -14.57
CA LYS A 32 1.55 -8.57 -13.28
C LYS A 32 0.67 -9.81 -13.13
N LEU A 33 0.05 -10.27 -14.20
CA LEU A 33 -0.79 -11.46 -14.17
C LEU A 33 0.00 -12.74 -13.85
N GLN A 34 1.26 -12.85 -14.33
CA GLN A 34 2.10 -14.05 -14.18
C GLN A 34 2.86 -14.10 -12.86
N ARG A 35 2.85 -13.02 -12.09
CA ARG A 35 3.59 -12.91 -10.82
C ARG A 35 2.64 -12.87 -9.64
N PRO A 36 3.07 -13.24 -8.42
CA PRO A 36 2.31 -12.93 -7.22
C PRO A 36 2.00 -11.43 -7.16
N TYR A 37 0.74 -11.11 -6.87
CA TYR A 37 0.21 -9.75 -6.92
C TYR A 37 -0.74 -9.51 -5.76
N VAL A 38 -0.54 -8.45 -4.99
CA VAL A 38 -1.23 -8.01 -3.77
C VAL A 38 -1.22 -9.08 -2.67
N CYS A 39 -1.74 -10.25 -2.94
CA CYS A 39 -1.86 -11.35 -2.00
C CYS A 39 -1.24 -12.62 -2.60
N CYS A 40 -0.37 -13.34 -1.87
CA CYS A 40 0.25 -14.56 -2.37
C CYS A 40 -0.75 -15.71 -2.56
N ALA A 41 -1.90 -15.66 -1.91
CA ALA A 41 -2.98 -16.65 -2.06
C ALA A 41 -3.81 -16.47 -3.34
N TRP A 42 -3.67 -15.34 -4.05
CA TRP A 42 -4.44 -15.10 -5.26
C TRP A 42 -3.95 -15.93 -6.43
N ASN A 43 -4.86 -16.66 -7.04
CA ASN A 43 -4.63 -17.33 -8.32
C ASN A 43 -4.73 -16.33 -9.50
N SER A 44 -4.44 -16.79 -10.72
CA SER A 44 -4.41 -15.91 -11.90
C SER A 44 -5.76 -15.28 -12.27
N PRO A 45 -6.90 -16.00 -12.19
CA PRO A 45 -8.23 -15.37 -12.36
C PRO A 45 -8.47 -14.21 -11.39
N MET A 46 -8.11 -14.38 -10.12
CA MET A 46 -8.29 -13.35 -9.11
C MET A 46 -7.38 -12.14 -9.35
N ARG A 47 -6.13 -12.37 -9.74
CA ARG A 47 -5.19 -11.30 -10.13
C ARG A 47 -5.74 -10.51 -11.31
N LEU A 48 -6.24 -11.19 -12.33
CA LEU A 48 -6.85 -10.55 -13.50
C LEU A 48 -8.05 -9.69 -13.11
N ALA A 49 -8.95 -10.24 -12.30
CA ALA A 49 -10.13 -9.51 -11.83
C ALA A 49 -9.74 -8.24 -11.04
N ALA A 50 -8.77 -8.35 -10.12
CA ALA A 50 -8.28 -7.21 -9.35
C ALA A 50 -7.62 -6.14 -10.25
N LEU A 51 -6.82 -6.55 -11.23
CA LEU A 51 -6.18 -5.65 -12.18
C LEU A 51 -7.23 -4.91 -13.02
N ILE A 52 -8.15 -5.63 -13.65
CA ILE A 52 -9.21 -5.02 -14.48
C ILE A 52 -10.03 -4.04 -13.64
N LYS A 53 -10.53 -4.47 -12.48
CA LYS A 53 -11.35 -3.63 -11.59
C LYS A 53 -10.60 -2.39 -11.10
N HIS A 54 -9.30 -2.51 -10.83
CA HIS A 54 -8.50 -1.34 -10.46
C HIS A 54 -8.44 -0.31 -11.59
N TYR A 55 -8.13 -0.74 -12.81
CA TYR A 55 -8.00 0.19 -13.94
C TYR A 55 -9.35 0.78 -14.35
N ASP A 56 -10.43 0.04 -14.24
CA ASP A 56 -11.78 0.55 -14.48
C ASP A 56 -12.14 1.62 -13.44
N PHE A 57 -11.86 1.36 -12.15
CA PHE A 57 -12.04 2.34 -11.09
C PHE A 57 -11.16 3.58 -11.32
N LEU A 58 -9.88 3.38 -11.64
CA LEU A 58 -8.93 4.46 -11.90
C LEU A 58 -9.43 5.37 -13.03
N CYS A 59 -9.98 4.79 -14.09
CA CYS A 59 -10.54 5.54 -15.22
C CYS A 59 -11.84 6.27 -14.87
N THR A 60 -12.60 5.77 -13.91
CA THR A 60 -13.79 6.45 -13.40
C THR A 60 -13.44 7.64 -12.51
N VAL A 61 -12.39 7.51 -11.69
CA VAL A 61 -11.99 8.52 -10.70
C VAL A 61 -11.19 9.64 -11.34
N PHE A 62 -10.17 9.32 -12.11
CA PHE A 62 -9.19 10.30 -12.59
C PHE A 62 -9.29 10.53 -14.10
N ASP A 63 -9.10 11.76 -14.50
CA ASP A 63 -8.96 12.12 -15.92
C ASP A 63 -7.65 11.55 -16.52
N PRO A 64 -7.55 11.40 -17.85
CA PRO A 64 -6.39 10.81 -18.52
C PRO A 64 -5.05 11.42 -18.12
N GLU A 65 -4.97 12.75 -18.02
CA GLU A 65 -3.73 13.45 -17.66
C GLU A 65 -3.32 13.18 -16.20
N VAL A 66 -4.28 13.09 -15.28
CA VAL A 66 -4.00 12.76 -13.88
C VAL A 66 -3.52 11.31 -13.78
N ARG A 67 -4.16 10.37 -14.48
CA ARG A 67 -3.70 8.97 -14.53
C ARG A 67 -2.26 8.87 -15.05
N LYS A 68 -1.96 9.58 -16.15
CA LYS A 68 -0.61 9.65 -16.72
C LYS A 68 0.39 10.24 -15.72
N ALA A 69 0.01 11.29 -15.00
CA ALA A 69 0.86 11.86 -13.94
C ALA A 69 1.12 10.86 -12.82
N ILE A 70 0.10 10.15 -12.31
CA ILE A 70 0.24 9.12 -11.27
C ILE A 70 1.21 8.01 -11.72
N TYR A 71 1.12 7.55 -12.96
CA TYR A 71 2.00 6.51 -13.53
C TYR A 71 3.34 7.06 -14.06
N GLY A 72 3.50 8.38 -14.11
CA GLY A 72 4.75 9.09 -14.44
C GLY A 72 5.48 9.55 -13.19
N GLU A 73 5.51 10.87 -13.00
CA GLU A 73 6.21 11.54 -11.91
C GLU A 73 5.49 11.44 -10.55
N GLY A 74 4.20 11.12 -10.56
CA GLY A 74 3.32 11.17 -9.41
C GLY A 74 2.65 12.54 -9.23
N VAL A 75 1.72 12.61 -8.29
CA VAL A 75 1.00 13.83 -7.94
C VAL A 75 1.17 14.18 -6.48
N ASP A 76 1.49 15.45 -6.21
CA ASP A 76 1.57 15.97 -4.85
C ASP A 76 0.15 16.23 -4.34
N LEU A 77 -0.13 15.73 -3.16
CA LEU A 77 -1.42 15.88 -2.50
C LEU A 77 -1.42 17.05 -1.53
N VAL A 78 -0.54 17.00 -0.54
CA VAL A 78 -0.43 18.03 0.50
C VAL A 78 1.01 18.16 0.94
N ARG A 79 1.46 19.40 1.14
CA ARG A 79 2.70 19.71 1.86
C ARG A 79 2.39 20.01 3.31
N MET A 80 3.26 19.53 4.16
CA MET A 80 3.17 19.71 5.61
C MET A 80 4.34 20.52 6.10
N THR A 81 4.02 21.58 6.83
CA THR A 81 4.97 22.55 7.32
C THR A 81 5.49 22.16 8.70
N HIS A 82 6.79 22.23 8.90
CA HIS A 82 7.42 22.24 10.22
C HIS A 82 7.52 23.68 10.72
N ALA A 83 7.29 23.88 12.01
CA ALA A 83 7.20 25.23 12.60
C ALA A 83 8.45 26.11 12.38
N GLU A 84 9.63 25.47 12.30
CA GLU A 84 10.92 26.18 12.22
C GLU A 84 11.52 26.22 10.81
N THR A 85 11.20 25.21 9.96
CA THR A 85 11.88 25.01 8.67
C THR A 85 10.98 25.19 7.45
N GLY A 86 9.70 25.56 7.62
CA GLY A 86 8.75 25.65 6.52
C GLY A 86 8.25 24.27 6.04
N ASP A 87 7.93 24.16 4.76
CA ASP A 87 7.45 22.90 4.19
C ASP A 87 8.55 21.83 4.23
N LYS A 88 8.32 20.79 5.01
CA LYS A 88 9.31 19.73 5.23
C LYS A 88 8.89 18.39 4.66
N TRP A 89 7.60 18.09 4.67
CA TRP A 89 7.11 16.81 4.19
C TRP A 89 6.01 16.99 3.14
N GLU A 90 5.94 16.04 2.22
CA GLU A 90 4.90 15.98 1.21
C GLU A 90 4.21 14.61 1.20
N LEU A 91 2.88 14.63 1.05
CA LEU A 91 2.09 13.47 0.70
C LEU A 91 1.99 13.39 -0.81
N ARG A 92 2.35 12.25 -1.39
CA ARG A 92 2.30 11.99 -2.84
C ARG A 92 1.51 10.74 -3.15
N LEU A 93 0.85 10.74 -4.30
CA LEU A 93 0.21 9.57 -4.91
C LEU A 93 0.90 9.27 -6.24
N PHE A 94 1.42 8.06 -6.41
CA PHE A 94 2.14 7.65 -7.61
C PHE A 94 2.18 6.13 -7.77
N TYR A 95 2.55 5.66 -8.97
CA TYR A 95 2.91 4.28 -9.22
C TYR A 95 4.37 4.04 -8.83
N HIS A 96 4.64 3.04 -8.00
CA HIS A 96 6.00 2.76 -7.52
C HIS A 96 6.51 1.43 -8.06
N ASP A 97 7.51 1.45 -8.96
CA ASP A 97 8.05 0.26 -9.62
C ASP A 97 8.56 -0.81 -8.65
N ARG A 98 9.18 -0.41 -7.53
CA ARG A 98 9.68 -1.34 -6.51
C ARG A 98 8.56 -2.10 -5.81
N PHE A 99 7.38 -1.49 -5.67
CA PHE A 99 6.22 -2.06 -4.97
C PHE A 99 5.13 -2.53 -5.92
N GLU A 100 5.43 -2.67 -7.21
CA GLU A 100 4.47 -3.05 -8.26
C GLU A 100 3.71 -4.35 -7.99
N ARG A 101 4.22 -5.21 -7.11
CA ARG A 101 3.55 -6.45 -6.70
C ARG A 101 2.57 -6.25 -5.55
N GLU A 102 2.72 -5.19 -4.79
CA GLU A 102 1.88 -4.87 -3.62
C GLU A 102 0.63 -4.07 -4.01
N GLY A 103 0.53 -3.60 -5.24
CA GLY A 103 -0.62 -2.84 -5.75
C GLY A 103 -0.29 -1.95 -6.94
N GLU A 104 -1.20 -1.02 -7.21
CA GLU A 104 -1.13 -0.13 -8.37
C GLU A 104 -0.84 1.32 -8.01
N MET A 105 -1.24 1.76 -6.83
CA MET A 105 -1.01 3.12 -6.36
C MET A 105 -0.29 3.09 -5.02
N THR A 106 0.68 3.98 -4.87
CA THR A 106 1.41 4.18 -3.62
C THR A 106 1.12 5.59 -3.10
N LEU A 107 0.53 5.65 -1.92
CA LEU A 107 0.45 6.87 -1.13
C LEU A 107 1.69 6.92 -0.24
N ALA A 108 2.49 7.98 -0.33
CA ALA A 108 3.73 8.08 0.43
C ALA A 108 3.89 9.43 1.13
N LEU A 109 4.51 9.39 2.31
CA LEU A 109 5.07 10.55 3.00
C LEU A 109 6.55 10.61 2.68
N ARG A 110 7.00 11.74 2.12
CA ARG A 110 8.41 11.99 1.76
C ARG A 110 8.93 13.23 2.46
N ASP A 111 10.19 13.21 2.78
CA ASP A 111 10.94 14.41 3.16
C ASP A 111 11.29 15.18 1.90
N ILE A 112 10.95 16.47 1.84
CA ILE A 112 11.10 17.30 0.63
C ILE A 112 12.56 17.55 0.32
N GLU A 113 13.37 17.83 1.35
CA GLU A 113 14.78 18.21 1.20
C GLU A 113 15.63 17.04 0.69
N THR A 114 15.42 15.86 1.28
CA THR A 114 16.23 14.67 0.96
C THR A 114 15.62 13.78 -0.09
N GLY A 115 14.34 13.95 -0.41
CA GLY A 115 13.56 13.06 -1.29
C GLY A 115 13.30 11.67 -0.68
N VAL A 116 13.70 11.42 0.57
CA VAL A 116 13.57 10.13 1.23
C VAL A 116 12.11 9.82 1.55
N MET A 117 11.67 8.63 1.18
CA MET A 117 10.34 8.14 1.53
C MET A 117 10.33 7.61 2.98
N LEU A 118 9.58 8.28 3.86
CA LEU A 118 9.44 7.91 5.27
C LEU A 118 8.48 6.74 5.46
N ALA A 119 7.42 6.73 4.69
CA ALA A 119 6.47 5.63 4.59
C ALA A 119 5.81 5.64 3.22
N GLY A 120 5.52 4.47 2.68
CA GLY A 120 4.73 4.24 1.49
C GLY A 120 3.72 3.14 1.74
N MET A 121 2.48 3.37 1.37
CA MET A 121 1.38 2.42 1.43
C MET A 121 0.92 2.13 0.02
N THR A 122 1.09 0.89 -0.43
CA THR A 122 0.73 0.47 -1.78
C THR A 122 -0.57 -0.33 -1.74
N PHE A 123 -1.50 0.05 -2.61
CA PHE A 123 -2.84 -0.52 -2.64
C PHE A 123 -3.39 -0.60 -4.06
N CYS A 124 -4.40 -1.41 -4.24
CA CYS A 124 -5.28 -1.40 -5.40
C CYS A 124 -6.73 -1.10 -4.97
N LEU A 125 -7.51 -0.66 -5.94
CA LEU A 125 -8.94 -0.42 -5.78
C LEU A 125 -9.68 -1.51 -6.54
N ALA A 126 -10.76 -2.01 -5.96
CA ALA A 126 -11.63 -2.98 -6.59
C ALA A 126 -13.07 -2.52 -6.43
N GLN A 127 -13.88 -2.78 -7.44
CA GLN A 127 -15.33 -2.56 -7.36
C GLN A 127 -16.04 -3.88 -7.59
N ASN A 128 -17.05 -4.15 -6.76
CA ASN A 128 -17.83 -5.36 -6.80
C ASN A 128 -19.31 -5.01 -6.61
N GLY A 129 -20.06 -4.91 -7.70
CA GLY A 129 -21.38 -4.31 -7.65
C GLY A 129 -21.28 -2.86 -7.14
N ASP A 130 -22.00 -2.57 -6.08
CA ASP A 130 -21.95 -1.27 -5.39
C ASP A 130 -20.80 -1.17 -4.39
N ASP A 131 -20.16 -2.29 -4.06
CA ASP A 131 -19.03 -2.32 -3.12
C ASP A 131 -17.76 -1.83 -3.80
N ARG A 132 -17.10 -0.88 -3.13
CA ARG A 132 -15.80 -0.33 -3.51
C ARG A 132 -14.81 -0.60 -2.40
N ILE A 133 -13.76 -1.31 -2.76
CA ILE A 133 -12.82 -1.84 -1.79
C ILE A 133 -11.42 -1.31 -2.12
N ALA A 134 -10.75 -0.75 -1.13
CA ALA A 134 -9.31 -0.55 -1.20
C ALA A 134 -8.61 -1.75 -0.56
N ILE A 135 -7.62 -2.33 -1.26
CA ILE A 135 -6.86 -3.48 -0.77
C ILE A 135 -5.40 -3.07 -0.65
N ILE A 136 -4.93 -2.93 0.59
CA ILE A 136 -3.55 -2.58 0.91
C ILE A 136 -2.71 -3.86 0.81
N GLY A 137 -1.81 -3.94 -0.17
CA GLY A 137 -0.93 -5.09 -0.35
C GLY A 137 0.41 -4.96 0.36
N GLY A 138 0.80 -3.74 0.74
CA GLY A 138 2.05 -3.54 1.47
C GLY A 138 2.22 -2.14 2.05
N MET A 139 3.10 -2.04 3.04
CA MET A 139 3.46 -0.79 3.69
C MET A 139 4.95 -0.77 4.00
N GLN A 140 5.68 0.04 3.27
CA GLN A 140 7.13 0.06 3.25
C GLN A 140 7.68 1.41 3.76
N ALA A 141 8.95 1.42 4.12
CA ALA A 141 9.75 2.63 4.32
C ALA A 141 10.84 2.71 3.24
N GLY A 142 11.48 3.85 3.10
CA GLY A 142 12.64 4.01 2.23
C GLY A 142 13.80 3.12 2.65
N GLY A 143 14.70 2.80 1.70
CA GLY A 143 15.93 2.05 1.97
C GLY A 143 17.15 2.95 2.25
N ASP A 144 16.95 4.26 2.41
CA ASP A 144 18.03 5.20 2.70
C ASP A 144 18.51 5.03 4.17
N PRO A 145 19.80 5.05 4.46
CA PRO A 145 20.31 4.96 5.83
C PRO A 145 19.71 5.99 6.79
N ARG A 146 19.40 7.20 6.31
CA ARG A 146 18.79 8.28 7.09
C ARG A 146 17.32 8.06 7.44
N THR A 147 16.66 7.08 6.81
CA THR A 147 15.21 6.86 6.94
C THR A 147 14.76 6.74 8.39
N ARG A 148 15.53 6.06 9.24
CA ARG A 148 15.19 5.86 10.65
C ARG A 148 15.12 7.19 11.42
N ASP A 149 16.11 8.04 11.24
CA ASP A 149 16.18 9.32 11.95
C ASP A 149 15.11 10.30 11.42
N LEU A 150 14.92 10.33 10.11
CA LEU A 150 13.86 11.13 9.49
C LEU A 150 12.46 10.68 9.93
N ILE A 151 12.21 9.37 10.09
CA ILE A 151 10.95 8.83 10.64
C ILE A 151 10.76 9.26 12.10
N HIS A 152 11.83 9.23 12.90
CA HIS A 152 11.80 9.70 14.29
C HIS A 152 11.40 11.18 14.37
N ASP A 153 12.06 12.03 13.58
CA ASP A 153 11.78 13.47 13.54
C ASP A 153 10.37 13.77 13.06
N ALA A 154 9.93 13.11 11.98
CA ALA A 154 8.57 13.23 11.49
C ALA A 154 7.54 12.77 12.55
N THR A 155 7.80 11.65 13.24
CA THR A 155 6.92 11.17 14.31
C THR A 155 6.79 12.19 15.45
N LYS A 156 7.90 12.85 15.83
CA LYS A 156 7.89 13.91 16.83
C LYS A 156 7.07 15.12 16.38
N ALA A 157 7.29 15.58 15.16
CA ALA A 157 6.58 16.72 14.56
C ALA A 157 5.08 16.42 14.32
N LEU A 158 4.73 15.18 14.05
CA LEU A 158 3.34 14.69 13.94
C LEU A 158 2.71 14.36 15.31
N PHE A 159 3.24 14.95 16.37
CA PHE A 159 2.74 14.76 17.74
C PHE A 159 2.62 13.27 18.14
N GLY A 160 3.67 12.50 17.83
CA GLY A 160 3.76 11.07 18.13
C GLY A 160 2.93 10.17 17.21
N MET A 161 2.41 10.68 16.12
CA MET A 161 1.79 9.87 15.06
C MET A 161 2.86 9.34 14.11
N ARG A 162 2.95 8.02 13.94
CA ARG A 162 3.93 7.44 13.01
C ARG A 162 3.53 7.73 11.56
N PRO A 163 4.49 7.95 10.64
CA PRO A 163 4.22 8.13 9.20
C PRO A 163 3.27 7.10 8.61
N LYS A 164 3.44 5.81 8.94
CA LYS A 164 2.53 4.75 8.49
C LYS A 164 1.07 4.97 8.93
N ALA A 165 0.86 5.41 10.17
CA ALA A 165 -0.48 5.68 10.70
C ALA A 165 -1.12 6.91 10.01
N LEU A 166 -0.32 7.90 9.64
CA LEU A 166 -0.80 9.04 8.85
C LEU A 166 -1.30 8.58 7.46
N LEU A 167 -0.60 7.63 6.81
CA LEU A 167 -1.05 7.12 5.51
C LEU A 167 -2.38 6.37 5.62
N VAL A 168 -2.58 5.57 6.67
CA VAL A 168 -3.89 4.92 6.93
C VAL A 168 -4.98 5.98 7.12
N TRP A 169 -4.70 7.01 7.93
CA TRP A 169 -5.62 8.13 8.09
C TRP A 169 -5.94 8.82 6.75
N CYS A 170 -4.94 9.06 5.90
CA CYS A 170 -5.17 9.61 4.56
C CYS A 170 -6.09 8.73 3.72
N LEU A 171 -5.86 7.42 3.70
CA LEU A 171 -6.72 6.49 2.95
C LEU A 171 -8.16 6.51 3.48
N GLN A 172 -8.36 6.63 4.80
CA GLN A 172 -9.68 6.78 5.42
C GLN A 172 -10.39 8.07 4.98
N GLN A 173 -9.65 9.20 4.79
CA GLN A 173 -10.25 10.41 4.22
C GLN A 173 -10.65 10.19 2.75
N LEU A 174 -9.85 9.46 1.98
CA LEU A 174 -10.15 9.10 0.59
C LEU A 174 -11.28 8.08 0.49
N ALA A 175 -11.45 7.22 1.48
CA ALA A 175 -12.53 6.25 1.53
C ALA A 175 -13.90 6.93 1.46
N GLU A 176 -14.07 8.04 2.18
CA GLU A 176 -15.30 8.83 2.12
C GLU A 176 -15.51 9.45 0.72
N LEU A 177 -14.47 10.04 0.15
CA LEU A 177 -14.51 10.67 -1.17
C LEU A 177 -14.79 9.66 -2.28
N TRP A 178 -14.15 8.50 -2.24
CA TRP A 178 -14.31 7.42 -3.22
C TRP A 178 -15.50 6.51 -2.95
N LYS A 179 -16.26 6.78 -1.88
CA LYS A 179 -17.38 5.97 -1.42
C LYS A 179 -16.98 4.50 -1.25
N LEU A 180 -15.82 4.28 -0.61
CA LEU A 180 -15.39 2.93 -0.30
C LEU A 180 -16.34 2.32 0.76
N THR A 181 -16.69 1.08 0.56
CA THR A 181 -17.47 0.28 1.52
C THR A 181 -16.57 -0.51 2.45
N GLN A 182 -15.29 -0.75 2.03
CA GLN A 182 -14.35 -1.51 2.83
C GLN A 182 -12.90 -1.09 2.54
N ILE A 183 -12.05 -1.15 3.57
CA ILE A 183 -10.59 -1.11 3.46
C ILE A 183 -10.07 -2.46 3.93
N GLN A 184 -9.49 -3.24 3.03
CA GLN A 184 -8.81 -4.49 3.35
C GLN A 184 -7.29 -4.28 3.40
N ALA A 185 -6.60 -5.13 4.15
CA ALA A 185 -5.15 -5.14 4.21
C ALA A 185 -4.62 -6.56 4.30
N VAL A 186 -3.52 -6.82 3.61
CA VAL A 186 -2.85 -8.13 3.61
C VAL A 186 -2.05 -8.28 4.90
N GLY A 187 -2.22 -9.42 5.57
CA GLY A 187 -1.44 -9.78 6.74
C GLY A 187 -0.10 -10.45 6.38
N ASP A 188 0.70 -10.72 7.42
CA ASP A 188 2.05 -11.27 7.28
C ASP A 188 2.09 -12.56 6.46
N ASP A 189 1.13 -13.46 6.67
CA ASP A 189 1.11 -14.78 6.02
C ASP A 189 0.71 -14.75 4.55
N GLN A 190 0.00 -13.71 4.15
CA GLN A 190 -0.50 -13.56 2.76
C GLN A 190 0.26 -12.49 1.98
N HIS A 191 1.26 -11.86 2.56
CA HIS A 191 2.05 -10.86 1.87
C HIS A 191 2.76 -11.46 0.64
N VAL A 192 2.77 -10.72 -0.45
CA VAL A 192 3.26 -11.17 -1.76
C VAL A 192 4.71 -11.69 -1.74
N TRP A 193 5.55 -11.18 -0.87
CA TRP A 193 6.94 -11.62 -0.71
C TRP A 193 7.09 -12.96 0.02
N ARG A 194 6.08 -13.41 0.78
CA ARG A 194 6.11 -14.75 1.43
C ARG A 194 6.17 -15.90 0.45
N HIS A 195 5.74 -15.69 -0.79
CA HIS A 195 5.85 -16.71 -1.84
C HIS A 195 7.30 -17.08 -2.18
N TRP A 196 8.21 -16.10 -2.07
CA TRP A 196 9.63 -16.27 -2.45
C TRP A 196 10.57 -16.39 -1.26
N MET A 197 10.22 -15.82 -0.13
CA MET A 197 11.09 -15.65 1.02
C MET A 197 10.51 -16.34 2.26
N LYS A 198 10.38 -17.66 2.21
CA LYS A 198 9.90 -18.46 3.36
C LYS A 198 10.73 -18.29 4.63
N GLN A 199 11.96 -17.75 4.54
CA GLN A 199 12.92 -17.63 5.63
C GLN A 199 13.29 -16.19 6.03
N VAL A 200 12.77 -15.16 5.33
CA VAL A 200 13.06 -13.78 5.73
C VAL A 200 12.06 -13.34 6.79
N GLU A 201 12.56 -13.05 7.98
CA GLU A 201 11.79 -12.36 9.00
C GLU A 201 11.38 -10.99 8.47
N ILE A 202 10.07 -10.73 8.42
CA ILE A 202 9.56 -9.40 8.14
C ILE A 202 9.89 -8.56 9.38
N ALA A 203 10.79 -7.61 9.24
CA ALA A 203 11.34 -6.80 10.34
C ALA A 203 10.27 -6.03 11.16
N ALA A 204 9.05 -5.90 10.63
CA ALA A 204 7.91 -5.30 11.31
C ALA A 204 6.64 -6.03 10.90
N SER A 205 5.93 -6.61 11.86
CA SER A 205 4.68 -7.34 11.62
C SER A 205 3.59 -6.41 11.10
N TYR A 206 3.03 -6.78 9.95
CA TYR A 206 1.82 -6.15 9.42
C TYR A 206 0.62 -6.41 10.32
N ASN A 207 0.53 -7.63 10.87
CA ASN A 207 -0.56 -8.02 11.75
C ASN A 207 -0.61 -7.18 13.03
N GLU A 208 0.55 -6.85 13.61
CA GLU A 208 0.61 -5.94 14.76
C GLU A 208 0.18 -4.53 14.38
N PHE A 209 0.68 -4.02 13.25
CA PHE A 209 0.33 -2.69 12.78
C PHE A 209 -1.17 -2.56 12.44
N TRP A 210 -1.76 -3.59 11.82
CA TRP A 210 -3.20 -3.57 11.53
C TRP A 210 -4.04 -3.61 12.80
N ARG A 211 -3.63 -4.38 13.81
CA ARG A 211 -4.28 -4.41 15.12
C ARG A 211 -4.19 -3.05 15.84
N GLU A 212 -3.03 -2.39 15.78
CA GLU A 212 -2.84 -1.03 16.31
C GLU A 212 -3.67 0.02 15.56
N SER A 213 -4.06 -0.28 14.32
CA SER A 213 -4.92 0.55 13.47
C SER A 213 -6.40 0.20 13.60
N ASP A 214 -6.79 -0.48 14.69
CA ASP A 214 -8.15 -0.93 14.99
C ASP A 214 -8.71 -1.91 13.93
N GLY A 215 -7.83 -2.61 13.21
CA GLY A 215 -8.19 -3.63 12.23
C GLY A 215 -8.75 -4.90 12.86
N ARG A 216 -9.60 -5.59 12.12
CA ARG A 216 -10.18 -6.88 12.44
C ARG A 216 -9.76 -7.92 11.41
N THR A 217 -9.46 -9.14 11.85
CA THR A 217 -9.18 -10.22 10.91
C THR A 217 -10.43 -10.62 10.13
N LEU A 218 -10.28 -10.75 8.83
CA LEU A 218 -11.36 -11.27 7.97
C LEU A 218 -11.52 -12.80 8.16
N PRO A 219 -12.73 -13.34 7.89
CA PRO A 219 -12.97 -14.77 7.93
C PRO A 219 -11.92 -15.53 7.12
N GLY A 220 -11.39 -16.63 7.70
CA GLY A 220 -10.35 -17.46 7.12
C GLY A 220 -8.91 -17.00 7.40
N GLY A 221 -8.72 -15.86 8.03
CA GLY A 221 -7.41 -15.36 8.45
C GLY A 221 -6.55 -14.80 7.31
N GLY A 222 -5.40 -14.24 7.66
CA GLY A 222 -4.39 -13.75 6.72
C GLY A 222 -4.68 -12.39 6.08
N SER A 223 -5.91 -11.89 6.15
CA SER A 223 -6.32 -10.55 5.72
C SER A 223 -7.06 -9.82 6.83
N TRP A 224 -7.03 -8.50 6.77
CA TRP A 224 -7.59 -7.60 7.76
C TRP A 224 -8.58 -6.65 7.12
N GLU A 225 -9.60 -6.27 7.89
CA GLU A 225 -10.48 -5.15 7.59
C GLU A 225 -10.11 -3.99 8.51
N LEU A 226 -9.86 -2.82 7.92
CA LEU A 226 -9.57 -1.60 8.65
C LEU A 226 -10.82 -0.72 8.73
N PRO A 227 -10.98 0.08 9.79
CA PRO A 227 -12.07 1.04 9.88
C PRO A 227 -12.07 2.01 8.69
N LEU A 228 -13.23 2.24 8.10
CA LEU A 228 -13.41 3.22 7.01
C LEU A 228 -13.20 4.67 7.48
N ARG A 229 -13.38 4.92 8.77
CA ARG A 229 -13.26 6.26 9.36
C ARG A 229 -12.27 6.24 10.51
N PHE A 230 -11.50 7.30 10.59
CA PHE A 230 -10.64 7.52 11.73
C PHE A 230 -11.49 7.82 12.99
N SER A 231 -11.18 7.15 14.07
CA SER A 231 -11.77 7.40 15.38
C SER A 231 -10.74 8.05 16.30
N SER A 232 -11.08 9.21 16.84
CA SER A 232 -10.27 9.85 17.88
C SER A 232 -10.51 9.14 19.21
N ARG A 233 -9.45 8.90 19.97
CA ARG A 233 -9.58 8.35 21.34
C ARG A 233 -10.25 9.39 22.25
N PRO A 234 -11.28 9.00 23.00
CA PRO A 234 -11.93 9.89 23.97
C PRO A 234 -10.92 10.43 24.98
N ARG A 235 -11.10 11.72 25.35
CA ARG A 235 -10.17 12.38 26.32
C ARG A 235 -10.06 11.63 27.65
N GLY A 236 -11.14 10.97 28.08
CA GLY A 236 -11.16 10.18 29.32
C GLY A 236 -10.22 8.96 29.31
N GLU A 237 -10.00 8.37 28.14
CA GLU A 237 -9.12 7.21 27.96
C GLU A 237 -7.63 7.60 27.86
N LEU A 238 -7.35 8.90 27.69
CA LEU A 238 -5.99 9.40 27.56
C LEU A 238 -5.37 9.70 28.93
N LYS A 239 -4.16 9.19 29.14
CA LYS A 239 -3.36 9.57 30.31
C LYS A 239 -3.20 11.10 30.34
N PRO A 240 -3.34 11.78 31.51
CA PRO A 240 -3.26 13.24 31.61
C PRO A 240 -2.03 13.84 30.91
N SER A 241 -0.87 13.22 31.04
CA SER A 241 0.39 13.64 30.41
C SER A 241 0.38 13.60 28.88
N ARG A 242 -0.53 12.83 28.27
CA ARG A 242 -0.63 12.67 26.82
C ARG A 242 -1.73 13.54 26.17
N ARG A 243 -2.67 14.07 26.96
CA ARG A 243 -3.83 14.81 26.43
C ARG A 243 -3.46 15.95 25.50
N LYS A 244 -2.54 16.82 25.91
CA LYS A 244 -2.07 17.95 25.11
C LYS A 244 -1.43 17.50 23.77
N THR A 245 -0.71 16.40 23.76
CA THR A 245 -0.11 15.85 22.53
C THR A 245 -1.19 15.34 21.58
N TYR A 246 -2.22 14.65 22.08
CA TYR A 246 -3.33 14.17 21.25
C TYR A 246 -4.22 15.32 20.74
N GLU A 247 -4.47 16.34 21.55
CA GLU A 247 -5.21 17.54 21.14
C GLU A 247 -4.49 18.24 19.96
N ARG A 248 -3.17 18.40 20.03
CA ARG A 248 -2.37 18.96 18.94
C ARG A 248 -2.37 18.07 17.69
N ARG A 249 -2.31 16.75 17.87
CA ARG A 249 -2.41 15.78 16.78
C ARG A 249 -3.75 15.90 16.05
N TYR A 250 -4.84 15.93 16.78
CA TYR A 250 -6.18 16.05 16.19
C TYR A 250 -6.36 17.38 15.49
N ALA A 251 -5.95 18.49 16.09
CA ALA A 251 -5.96 19.80 15.45
C ALA A 251 -5.15 19.83 14.14
N MET A 252 -3.98 19.16 14.10
CA MET A 252 -3.20 19.00 12.88
C MET A 252 -3.97 18.20 11.82
N LEU A 253 -4.57 17.06 12.17
CA LEU A 253 -5.34 16.25 11.25
C LEU A 253 -6.57 17.01 10.72
N ASP A 254 -7.27 17.74 11.58
CA ASP A 254 -8.42 18.60 11.22
C ASP A 254 -8.01 19.71 10.23
N SER A 255 -6.81 20.27 10.38
CA SER A 255 -6.28 21.27 9.45
C SER A 255 -5.80 20.66 8.11
N LEU A 256 -5.36 19.39 8.14
CA LEU A 256 -4.85 18.68 6.97
C LEU A 256 -5.97 18.14 6.07
N ARG A 257 -7.09 17.71 6.70
CA ARG A 257 -8.23 17.10 6.00
C ARG A 257 -8.78 17.98 4.87
N PRO A 258 -9.16 19.25 5.07
CA PRO A 258 -9.73 20.07 3.99
C PRO A 258 -8.73 20.28 2.84
N LYS A 259 -7.44 20.41 3.12
CA LYS A 259 -6.41 20.54 2.09
C LYS A 259 -6.31 19.28 1.24
N LEU A 260 -6.31 18.09 1.88
CA LEU A 260 -6.27 16.80 1.22
C LEU A 260 -7.51 16.59 0.33
N ILE A 261 -8.70 16.86 0.86
CA ILE A 261 -9.97 16.72 0.12
C ILE A 261 -10.00 17.66 -1.08
N ALA A 262 -9.75 18.96 -0.88
CA ALA A 262 -9.75 19.95 -1.95
C ALA A 262 -8.75 19.59 -3.07
N ARG A 263 -7.57 19.06 -2.72
CA ARG A 263 -6.60 18.63 -3.71
C ARG A 263 -7.10 17.42 -4.50
N PHE A 264 -7.71 16.43 -3.84
CA PHE A 264 -8.30 15.29 -4.54
C PHE A 264 -9.46 15.66 -5.45
N GLU A 265 -10.33 16.56 -5.01
CA GLU A 265 -11.42 17.07 -5.84
C GLU A 265 -10.89 17.81 -7.08
N ALA A 266 -9.78 18.54 -6.95
CA ALA A 266 -9.10 19.17 -8.07
C ALA A 266 -8.46 18.16 -9.05
N LEU A 267 -7.99 16.99 -8.54
CA LEU A 267 -7.44 15.92 -9.37
C LEU A 267 -8.51 15.03 -10.02
N ALA A 268 -9.72 15.03 -9.48
CA ALA A 268 -10.82 14.18 -9.91
C ALA A 268 -12.12 15.00 -10.13
N PRO A 269 -12.13 16.04 -11.00
CA PRO A 269 -13.28 16.86 -11.21
C PRO A 269 -14.44 16.01 -11.79
N GLY A 270 -15.62 16.11 -11.17
CA GLY A 270 -16.82 15.37 -11.61
C GLY A 270 -16.86 13.90 -11.14
N HIS A 271 -15.96 13.46 -10.27
CA HIS A 271 -15.96 12.11 -9.70
C HIS A 271 -17.30 11.71 -9.08
N GLN A 272 -17.95 12.63 -8.34
CA GLN A 272 -19.25 12.35 -7.73
C GLN A 272 -20.35 12.05 -8.74
N ALA A 273 -20.32 12.66 -9.92
CA ALA A 273 -21.28 12.39 -11.00
C ALA A 273 -20.99 11.06 -11.74
N LYS A 274 -19.72 10.72 -11.96
CA LYS A 274 -19.29 9.51 -12.69
C LYS A 274 -19.49 8.23 -11.86
N VAL A 275 -19.43 8.35 -10.54
CA VAL A 275 -19.57 7.23 -9.59
C VAL A 275 -20.97 6.62 -9.58
N ALA A 276 -21.99 7.37 -10.02
CA ALA A 276 -23.38 6.89 -10.07
C ALA A 276 -23.67 5.96 -11.25
N LEU A 277 -22.77 5.83 -12.23
CA LEU A 277 -23.05 5.18 -13.53
C LEU A 277 -22.47 3.77 -13.73
N ALA A 278 -21.66 3.24 -12.81
CA ALA A 278 -20.96 1.97 -13.01
C ALA A 278 -21.44 0.89 -12.04
N SER A 279 -22.49 0.16 -12.39
CA SER A 279 -22.94 -1.04 -11.67
C SER A 279 -23.04 -2.24 -12.60
N ALA A 280 -22.25 -3.29 -12.34
CA ALA A 280 -22.49 -4.67 -12.77
C ALA A 280 -21.66 -5.68 -11.94
N PRO A 281 -22.18 -6.90 -11.67
CA PRO A 281 -21.77 -7.69 -10.52
C PRO A 281 -20.71 -8.75 -10.83
N GLU A 282 -19.86 -9.03 -9.87
CA GLU A 282 -19.26 -10.33 -9.56
C GLU A 282 -18.38 -10.24 -8.31
N ASP A 283 -18.56 -11.20 -7.38
CA ASP A 283 -18.00 -11.16 -6.02
C ASP A 283 -16.48 -11.24 -5.95
N PHE A 284 -15.84 -10.22 -5.35
CA PHE A 284 -14.42 -10.22 -5.08
C PHE A 284 -14.16 -10.05 -3.58
N VAL A 285 -13.89 -11.16 -2.91
CA VAL A 285 -13.38 -11.20 -1.54
C VAL A 285 -11.97 -11.78 -1.58
N CYS A 286 -11.02 -11.22 -0.83
CA CYS A 286 -9.73 -11.87 -0.65
C CYS A 286 -9.97 -13.23 0.01
N PRO A 287 -9.77 -14.39 -0.69
CA PRO A 287 -10.12 -15.66 -0.11
C PRO A 287 -9.18 -15.98 1.03
N ALA A 288 -9.74 -16.53 2.08
CA ALA A 288 -9.03 -17.23 3.10
C ALA A 288 -8.24 -18.40 2.48
N ARG A 289 -7.03 -18.62 2.96
CA ARG A 289 -6.25 -19.79 2.58
C ARG A 289 -7.01 -21.03 3.04
N ASN A 290 -7.38 -21.90 2.12
CA ASN A 290 -8.03 -23.15 2.46
C ASN A 290 -7.03 -24.01 3.27
N PRO A 291 -7.32 -24.43 4.51
CA PRO A 291 -6.40 -25.25 5.30
C PRO A 291 -6.05 -26.60 4.64
N ALA A 292 -6.86 -27.05 3.68
CA ALA A 292 -6.65 -28.31 2.95
C ALA A 292 -5.55 -28.26 1.88
N GLU A 293 -5.00 -27.08 1.54
CA GLU A 293 -3.92 -26.93 0.55
C GLU A 293 -2.53 -26.75 1.19
N GLN A 294 -2.33 -27.19 2.43
CA GLN A 294 -0.98 -27.31 2.95
C GLN A 294 -0.31 -28.49 2.25
N PRO A 295 0.86 -28.29 1.60
CA PRO A 295 1.65 -29.41 1.13
C PRO A 295 1.97 -30.31 2.35
N PRO A 296 2.01 -31.64 2.16
CA PRO A 296 2.29 -32.57 3.25
C PRO A 296 3.55 -32.12 3.98
N ARG A 297 3.50 -32.10 5.31
CA ARG A 297 4.69 -31.87 6.14
C ARG A 297 5.64 -33.01 5.85
N GLU A 298 6.70 -32.73 5.11
CA GLU A 298 7.82 -33.66 5.02
C GLU A 298 8.37 -33.85 6.44
N SER A 299 8.37 -35.10 6.88
CA SER A 299 9.05 -35.52 8.11
C SER A 299 10.53 -35.11 8.00
N PRO A 300 11.16 -34.65 9.09
CA PRO A 300 12.55 -34.27 9.05
C PRO A 300 13.40 -35.51 8.70
N ALA A 301 13.96 -35.51 7.50
CA ALA A 301 14.98 -36.48 7.13
C ALA A 301 16.21 -36.23 8.02
N ALA A 302 16.74 -37.33 8.55
CA ALA A 302 17.89 -37.36 9.43
C ALA A 302 19.07 -36.58 8.84
N ALA A 303 19.69 -35.74 9.66
CA ALA A 303 20.87 -34.96 9.31
C ALA A 303 22.06 -35.86 8.90
N PRO A 304 22.75 -35.56 7.80
CA PRO A 304 24.08 -36.09 7.60
C PRO A 304 25.08 -35.25 8.39
N SER A 305 25.97 -35.99 9.07
CA SER A 305 27.07 -35.50 9.90
C SER A 305 28.07 -34.64 9.13
N SER A 306 28.47 -33.57 9.76
CA SER A 306 29.78 -32.89 9.78
C SER A 306 30.66 -32.87 8.53
N SER A 307 30.90 -31.66 7.97
CA SER A 307 32.27 -31.23 7.64
C SER A 307 32.39 -29.70 7.64
N PRO A 308 33.49 -29.14 8.14
CA PRO A 308 33.64 -27.71 8.33
C PRO A 308 34.27 -27.03 7.13
N PHE A 309 33.65 -26.05 6.53
CA PHE A 309 34.35 -25.13 5.63
C PHE A 309 34.55 -23.78 6.33
N CYS A 310 35.82 -23.59 6.68
CA CYS A 310 36.45 -22.40 7.19
C CYS A 310 36.48 -21.33 6.07
N CYS A 311 35.83 -20.20 6.27
CA CYS A 311 36.05 -19.00 5.46
C CYS A 311 37.16 -18.20 6.09
N GLN A 312 38.35 -18.26 5.51
CA GLN A 312 39.47 -17.38 5.83
C GLN A 312 39.23 -15.99 5.25
N ASN A 313 39.30 -15.02 6.12
CA ASN A 313 39.45 -13.59 5.82
C ASN A 313 40.86 -13.37 5.22
N HIS A 314 40.90 -12.80 4.02
CA HIS A 314 42.10 -12.11 3.54
C HIS A 314 41.86 -10.61 3.63
N ALA A 315 42.43 -10.02 4.67
CA ALA A 315 42.75 -8.61 4.72
C ALA A 315 44.14 -8.44 4.09
N GLU A 316 44.25 -7.75 2.98
CA GLU A 316 45.52 -7.24 2.49
C GLU A 316 45.60 -5.74 2.72
N ALA A 317 46.54 -5.40 3.59
CA ALA A 317 47.00 -4.06 3.82
C ALA A 317 47.95 -3.62 2.68
N ALA A 318 47.70 -2.47 2.09
CA ALA A 318 48.68 -1.75 1.29
C ALA A 318 49.15 -0.53 2.03
N ALA A 319 50.41 -0.51 2.42
CA ALA A 319 51.16 0.64 2.95
C ALA A 319 51.93 1.33 1.80
N PRO A 320 52.52 2.53 2.04
CA PRO A 320 52.62 3.62 1.07
C PRO A 320 53.98 3.68 0.35
N ARG A 321 53.93 4.32 -0.80
CA ARG A 321 55.01 5.25 -1.25
C ARG A 321 54.41 6.35 -2.09
#